data_227ce74078a0668ccd1b51686d01856e
#
_entry.id   227ce74078a0668ccd1b51686d01856e
#
_cell.length_a   1.000
_cell.length_b   1.000
_cell.length_c   1.000
_cell.angle_alpha   90.00
_cell.angle_beta   90.00
_cell.angle_gamma   90.00
#
_symmetry.space_group_name_H-M   'P 1'
#
loop_
_entity.id
_entity.type
_entity.pdbx_description
1 polymer ?
#
loop_
_entity_poly.entity_id
_entity_poly.type
_entity_poly.pdbx_seq_one_letter_code
_entity_poly.pdbx_strand_id
1 'polypeptide(L)'
;MTTSTVTTHPHWCDTDNCPATRDPYEMHRGVPRLVRADDDWGWHVTVRPAAYGDPQDPGRGYSTSFIEICAGEAGNYHQLVLQLSPDGAEQLLAELPEMLTAIKSDDEAHPIGD
;
A
#
# COMPACT_ATOMS: atom_id res chain seq x y z
N MET A 1 24.30 -28.75 13.19
CA MET A 1 22.88 -28.48 13.35
C MET A 1 22.51 -27.24 12.55
N THR A 2 21.81 -27.47 11.52
CA THR A 2 21.36 -26.39 10.68
C THR A 2 20.15 -25.72 11.28
N THR A 3 20.35 -24.56 11.79
CA THR A 3 19.24 -23.67 12.08
C THR A 3 18.65 -23.25 10.75
N SER A 4 17.54 -23.83 10.37
CA SER A 4 16.77 -23.27 9.29
C SER A 4 16.36 -21.88 9.73
N THR A 5 16.86 -20.87 9.05
CA THR A 5 16.39 -19.51 9.24
C THR A 5 14.96 -19.47 8.70
N VAL A 6 14.01 -19.60 9.60
CA VAL A 6 12.62 -19.37 9.23
C VAL A 6 12.45 -17.87 9.09
N THR A 7 12.17 -17.42 7.88
CA THR A 7 11.87 -16.02 7.65
C THR A 7 10.56 -15.69 8.36
N THR A 8 10.61 -14.70 9.24
CA THR A 8 9.42 -14.21 9.91
C THR A 8 8.67 -13.26 8.97
N HIS A 9 7.37 -13.43 8.88
CA HIS A 9 6.52 -12.57 8.04
C HIS A 9 5.54 -11.80 8.91
N PRO A 10 5.27 -10.52 8.58
CA PRO A 10 4.12 -9.84 9.18
C PRO A 10 2.83 -10.62 8.90
N HIS A 11 1.86 -10.52 9.78
CA HIS A 11 0.61 -11.28 9.63
C HIS A 11 -0.19 -10.90 8.37
N TRP A 12 0.01 -9.68 7.86
CA TRP A 12 -0.64 -9.21 6.64
C TRP A 12 0.11 -9.59 5.37
N CYS A 13 1.29 -10.19 5.47
CA CYS A 13 2.13 -10.53 4.32
C CYS A 13 1.48 -11.62 3.46
N ASP A 14 1.55 -11.45 2.16
CA ASP A 14 1.17 -12.49 1.20
C ASP A 14 2.32 -13.48 1.09
N THR A 15 2.36 -14.43 2.01
CA THR A 15 3.50 -15.36 2.15
C THR A 15 3.71 -16.23 0.93
N ASP A 16 2.66 -16.55 0.20
CA ASP A 16 2.76 -17.39 -1.00
C ASP A 16 3.54 -16.71 -2.12
N ASN A 17 3.52 -15.38 -2.14
CA ASN A 17 4.17 -14.59 -3.18
C ASN A 17 5.27 -13.68 -2.63
N CYS A 18 5.74 -13.94 -1.41
CA CYS A 18 6.70 -13.06 -0.75
C CYS A 18 8.14 -13.40 -1.14
N PRO A 19 8.87 -12.49 -1.81
CA PRO A 19 10.27 -12.74 -2.15
C PRO A 19 11.17 -12.84 -0.92
N ALA A 20 10.76 -12.32 0.22
CA ALA A 20 11.52 -12.39 1.46
C ALA A 20 11.65 -13.85 1.96
N THR A 21 10.84 -14.76 1.47
CA THR A 21 10.98 -16.18 1.77
C THR A 21 12.32 -16.72 1.27
N ARG A 22 12.80 -16.20 0.14
CA ARG A 22 14.08 -16.60 -0.47
C ARG A 22 15.22 -15.67 -0.10
N ASP A 23 14.92 -14.39 0.03
CA ASP A 23 15.91 -13.37 0.35
C ASP A 23 15.36 -12.50 1.48
N PRO A 24 15.89 -12.63 2.70
CA PRO A 24 15.36 -11.94 3.86
C PRO A 24 15.53 -10.41 3.81
N TYR A 25 16.28 -9.88 2.86
CA TYR A 25 16.40 -8.44 2.64
C TYR A 25 15.30 -7.89 1.73
N GLU A 26 14.55 -8.76 1.07
CA GLU A 26 13.46 -8.32 0.19
C GLU A 26 12.26 -7.81 0.98
N MET A 27 11.42 -7.04 0.30
CA MET A 27 10.23 -6.48 0.93
C MET A 27 9.15 -7.51 1.16
N HIS A 28 8.51 -7.41 2.31
CA HIS A 28 7.24 -8.06 2.57
C HIS A 28 6.13 -7.17 2.06
N ARG A 29 5.17 -7.74 1.34
CA ARG A 29 4.01 -7.01 0.82
C ARG A 29 2.75 -7.82 1.06
N GLY A 30 1.70 -7.12 1.44
CA GLY A 30 0.38 -7.72 1.55
C GLY A 30 -0.29 -7.85 0.18
N VAL A 31 -1.43 -8.53 0.15
CA VAL A 31 -2.24 -8.62 -1.06
C VAL A 31 -2.70 -7.23 -1.46
N PRO A 32 -2.44 -6.79 -2.69
CA PRO A 32 -2.85 -5.46 -3.11
C PRO A 32 -4.37 -5.37 -3.26
N ARG A 33 -4.90 -4.23 -2.84
CA ARG A 33 -6.31 -3.91 -3.04
C ARG A 33 -6.43 -2.84 -4.10
N LEU A 34 -7.27 -3.09 -5.08
CA LEU A 34 -7.49 -2.16 -6.17
C LEU A 34 -8.44 -1.05 -5.72
N VAL A 35 -7.98 0.17 -5.88
CA VAL A 35 -8.80 1.36 -5.70
C VAL A 35 -8.92 2.02 -7.06
N ARG A 36 -10.14 2.25 -7.50
CA ARG A 36 -10.39 2.86 -8.80
C ARG A 36 -10.06 4.34 -8.73
N ALA A 37 -9.12 4.79 -9.57
CA ALA A 37 -8.66 6.17 -9.53
C ALA A 37 -9.41 7.06 -10.53
N ASP A 38 -9.37 6.69 -11.80
CA ASP A 38 -9.96 7.50 -12.87
C ASP A 38 -10.26 6.61 -14.07
N ASP A 39 -11.53 6.50 -14.43
CA ASP A 39 -11.96 5.66 -15.54
C ASP A 39 -11.54 6.21 -16.91
N ASP A 40 -11.51 7.52 -17.05
CA ASP A 40 -11.24 8.16 -18.33
C ASP A 40 -9.78 8.03 -18.74
N TRP A 41 -8.88 7.97 -17.74
CA TRP A 41 -7.44 7.89 -17.97
C TRP A 41 -6.92 6.45 -17.95
N GLY A 42 -7.76 5.50 -17.54
CA GLY A 42 -7.34 4.11 -17.41
C GLY A 42 -6.34 3.87 -16.30
N TRP A 43 -6.19 4.80 -15.37
CA TRP A 43 -5.31 4.63 -14.23
C TRP A 43 -6.00 3.88 -13.11
N HIS A 44 -5.22 3.02 -12.46
CA HIS A 44 -5.64 2.26 -11.30
C HIS A 44 -4.70 2.57 -10.14
N VAL A 45 -5.21 2.50 -8.93
CA VAL A 45 -4.43 2.63 -7.71
C VAL A 45 -4.54 1.33 -6.93
N THR A 46 -3.40 0.79 -6.53
CA THR A 46 -3.36 -0.36 -5.62
C THR A 46 -2.79 0.10 -4.29
N VAL A 47 -3.33 -0.44 -3.21
CA VAL A 47 -2.94 -0.10 -1.84
C VAL A 47 -2.67 -1.39 -1.10
N ARG A 48 -1.55 -1.46 -0.39
CA ARG A 48 -1.20 -2.64 0.40
C ARG A 48 -0.25 -2.28 1.51
N PRO A 49 -0.24 -3.04 2.62
CA PRO A 49 0.80 -2.89 3.62
C PRO A 49 2.11 -3.46 3.11
N ALA A 50 3.22 -2.90 3.55
CA ALA A 50 4.55 -3.35 3.17
C ALA A 50 5.54 -3.09 4.30
N ALA A 51 6.65 -3.80 4.29
CA ALA A 51 7.76 -3.61 5.20
C ALA A 51 9.04 -4.09 4.54
N TYR A 52 10.14 -3.42 4.81
CA TYR A 52 11.44 -3.86 4.30
C TYR A 52 11.92 -5.06 5.12
N GLY A 53 12.50 -6.06 4.45
CA GLY A 53 13.18 -7.13 5.14
C GLY A 53 14.40 -6.58 5.87
N ASP A 54 14.57 -6.98 7.10
CA ASP A 54 15.71 -6.58 7.92
C ASP A 54 16.12 -7.77 8.81
N PRO A 55 16.89 -8.71 8.24
CA PRO A 55 17.29 -9.91 8.98
C PRO A 55 18.21 -9.60 10.15
N GLN A 56 18.74 -8.40 10.26
CA GLN A 56 19.56 -7.98 11.38
C GLN A 56 18.75 -7.39 12.52
N ASP A 57 17.46 -7.16 12.33
CA ASP A 57 16.59 -6.73 13.40
C ASP A 57 16.45 -7.85 14.43
N PRO A 58 16.86 -7.64 15.70
CA PRO A 58 16.84 -8.70 16.68
C PRO A 58 15.42 -9.14 17.09
N GLY A 59 14.40 -8.34 16.78
CA GLY A 59 13.04 -8.62 17.19
C GLY A 59 12.26 -9.46 16.20
N ARG A 60 12.13 -9.02 14.98
CA ARG A 60 11.17 -9.61 14.05
C ARG A 60 11.67 -9.87 12.63
N GLY A 61 12.82 -9.30 12.25
CA GLY A 61 13.39 -9.53 10.93
C GLY A 61 12.84 -8.65 9.82
N TYR A 62 12.04 -7.65 10.15
CA TYR A 62 11.54 -6.69 9.17
C TYR A 62 11.34 -5.31 9.81
N SER A 63 11.30 -4.29 8.96
CA SER A 63 11.19 -2.90 9.39
C SER A 63 9.79 -2.57 9.90
N THR A 64 9.61 -1.34 10.35
CA THR A 64 8.30 -0.76 10.59
C THR A 64 7.47 -0.83 9.32
N SER A 65 6.22 -1.23 9.47
CA SER A 65 5.29 -1.34 8.34
C SER A 65 4.85 0.03 7.85
N PHE A 66 4.54 0.11 6.57
CA PHE A 66 4.01 1.30 5.93
C PHE A 66 2.96 0.90 4.91
N ILE A 67 2.22 1.88 4.40
CA ILE A 67 1.27 1.65 3.33
C ILE A 67 1.94 2.01 2.01
N GLU A 68 1.97 1.06 1.08
CA GLU A 68 2.48 1.30 -0.27
C GLU A 68 1.29 1.56 -1.20
N ILE A 69 1.34 2.70 -1.87
CA ILE A 69 0.33 3.08 -2.85
C ILE A 69 1.02 3.12 -4.20
N CYS A 70 0.54 2.29 -5.11
CA CYS A 70 1.06 2.24 -6.47
C CYS A 70 -0.04 2.67 -7.43
N ALA A 71 0.32 3.48 -8.42
CA ALA A 71 -0.63 3.97 -9.40
C ALA A 71 -0.03 3.85 -10.80
N GLY A 72 -0.88 3.59 -11.77
CA GLY A 72 -0.45 3.50 -13.16
C GLY A 72 -1.54 2.99 -14.07
N GLU A 73 -1.20 2.94 -15.37
CA GLU A 73 -2.08 2.38 -16.38
C GLU A 73 -2.10 0.86 -16.29
N ALA A 74 -3.12 0.26 -16.87
CA ALA A 74 -3.22 -1.20 -16.96
C ALA A 74 -1.94 -1.77 -17.58
N GLY A 75 -1.34 -2.74 -16.90
CA GLY A 75 -0.07 -3.34 -17.32
C GLY A 75 1.17 -2.66 -16.74
N ASN A 76 1.04 -1.48 -16.15
CA ASN A 76 2.15 -0.81 -15.47
C ASN A 76 1.64 -0.03 -14.26
N TYR A 77 1.35 -0.76 -13.18
CA TYR A 77 0.80 -0.17 -11.96
C TYR A 77 1.84 0.52 -11.08
N HIS A 78 3.10 0.59 -11.53
CA HIS A 78 4.19 1.16 -10.75
C HIS A 78 4.74 2.46 -11.31
N GLN A 79 3.94 3.17 -12.12
CA GLN A 79 4.35 4.47 -12.67
C GLN A 79 4.52 5.52 -11.58
N LEU A 80 3.74 5.40 -10.52
CA LEU A 80 3.85 6.23 -9.32
C LEU A 80 3.80 5.33 -8.10
N VAL A 81 4.76 5.49 -7.20
CA VAL A 81 4.81 4.73 -5.95
C VAL A 81 4.97 5.70 -4.79
N LEU A 82 4.07 5.59 -3.82
CA LEU A 82 4.12 6.37 -2.58
C LEU A 82 4.19 5.43 -1.39
N GLN A 83 4.92 5.86 -0.37
CA GLN A 83 5.00 5.13 0.89
C GLN A 83 4.51 6.05 2.00
N LEU A 84 3.49 5.61 2.72
CA LEU A 84 2.94 6.36 3.84
C LEU A 84 3.22 5.61 5.14
N SER A 85 3.81 6.32 6.10
CA SER A 85 3.91 5.79 7.46
C SER A 85 2.51 5.58 8.04
N PRO A 86 2.37 4.78 9.11
CA PRO A 86 1.07 4.65 9.77
C PRO A 86 0.47 6.00 10.17
N ASP A 87 1.28 6.92 10.71
CA ASP A 87 0.83 8.25 11.07
C ASP A 87 0.38 9.05 9.86
N GLY A 88 1.12 8.97 8.75
CA GLY A 88 0.75 9.62 7.50
C GLY A 88 -0.55 9.07 6.94
N ALA A 89 -0.73 7.75 7.03
CA ALA A 89 -1.97 7.12 6.59
C ALA A 89 -3.16 7.54 7.45
N GLU A 90 -2.98 7.63 8.76
CA GLU A 90 -4.02 8.12 9.66
C GLU A 90 -4.41 9.56 9.36
N GLN A 91 -3.41 10.39 9.07
CA GLN A 91 -3.67 11.79 8.69
C GLN A 91 -4.45 11.86 7.38
N LEU A 92 -4.09 11.04 6.40
CA LEU A 92 -4.81 10.98 5.13
C LEU A 92 -6.27 10.57 5.36
N LEU A 93 -6.51 9.58 6.22
CA LEU A 93 -7.87 9.17 6.59
C LEU A 93 -8.66 10.29 7.24
N ALA A 94 -8.00 11.15 8.01
CA ALA A 94 -8.66 12.28 8.65
C ALA A 94 -9.02 13.38 7.64
N GLU A 95 -8.16 13.59 6.64
CA GLU A 95 -8.34 14.65 5.65
C GLU A 95 -9.34 14.29 4.55
N LEU A 96 -9.31 13.04 4.08
CA LEU A 96 -10.15 12.61 2.97
C LEU A 96 -11.65 12.82 3.20
N PRO A 97 -12.23 12.49 4.37
CA PRO A 97 -13.66 12.70 4.58
C PRO A 97 -14.09 14.15 4.44
N GLU A 98 -13.26 15.07 4.92
CA GLU A 98 -13.56 16.51 4.80
C GLU A 98 -13.53 16.98 3.35
N MET A 99 -12.55 16.51 2.61
CA MET A 99 -12.44 16.82 1.17
C MET A 99 -13.62 16.26 0.39
N LEU A 100 -14.00 15.02 0.70
CA LEU A 100 -15.15 14.38 0.07
C LEU A 100 -16.45 15.14 0.36
N THR A 101 -16.62 15.59 1.60
CA THR A 101 -17.77 16.39 1.99
C THR A 101 -17.82 17.71 1.20
N ALA A 102 -16.68 18.37 1.07
CA ALA A 102 -16.59 19.61 0.30
C ALA A 102 -16.93 19.40 -1.18
N ILE A 103 -16.39 18.35 -1.78
CA ILE A 103 -16.65 18.02 -3.19
C ILE A 103 -18.12 17.70 -3.41
N LYS A 104 -18.70 16.88 -2.56
CA LYS A 104 -20.11 16.48 -2.67
C LYS A 104 -21.05 17.67 -2.45
N SER A 105 -20.72 18.55 -1.52
CA SER A 105 -21.49 19.77 -1.29
C SER A 105 -21.47 20.70 -2.50
N ASP A 106 -20.31 20.84 -3.13
CA ASP A 106 -20.17 21.65 -4.34
C ASP A 106 -20.97 21.05 -5.50
N ASP A 107 -20.87 19.72 -5.67
CA ASP A 107 -21.59 19.01 -6.72
C ASP A 107 -23.12 19.14 -6.54
N GLU A 108 -23.60 19.12 -5.31
CA GLU A 108 -25.02 19.32 -5.00
C GLU A 108 -25.47 20.73 -5.29
N ALA A 109 -24.62 21.73 -4.98
CA ALA A 109 -24.93 23.14 -5.21
C ALA A 109 -24.81 23.51 -6.69
N HIS A 110 -23.91 22.86 -7.41
CA HIS A 110 -23.62 23.13 -8.83
C HIS A 110 -23.64 21.82 -9.61
N PRO A 111 -24.83 21.19 -9.74
CA PRO A 111 -24.86 19.91 -10.44
C PRO A 111 -24.32 20.05 -11.84
N ILE A 112 -23.44 19.11 -12.22
CA ILE A 112 -22.96 18.99 -13.58
C ILE A 112 -24.16 18.46 -14.38
N GLY A 113 -25.02 19.39 -14.74
CA GLY A 113 -26.20 19.08 -15.51
C GLY A 113 -25.90 19.08 -16.99
N ASP A 114 -26.67 18.38 -17.67
CA ASP A 114 -26.70 18.43 -19.12
C ASP A 114 -27.31 19.74 -19.60
#